data_554d42992a7c2a11b53ba101a0b359fe
#
_entry.id   554d42992a7c2a11b53ba101a0b359fe
#
_cell.length_a   1.000
_cell.length_b   1.000
_cell.length_c   1.000
_cell.angle_alpha   90.00
_cell.angle_beta   90.00
_cell.angle_gamma   90.00
#
_symmetry.space_group_name_H-M   'P 1'
#
loop_
_entity.id
_entity.type
_entity.pdbx_description
1 polymer ?
#
loop_
_entity_poly.entity_id
_entity_poly.type
_entity_poly.pdbx_seq_one_letter_code
_entity_poly.pdbx_strand_id
1 'polypeptide(L)'
;MPHAQCPMPNPMLTTPKHPQEPVLFVIIRLLRWHKPEGRLILMIPALWAVFLAASGKPPLPLVGVIILGTLATSAVGCVVNDLWDRDIDPQVERTRDRPLASRALSVKVGIVVAIVSLLCAAVLAFYLNPLSFWLCVAAVPVILLYPGAKRVFPVPQLVLSIAWGFGVLISWSAVTQNISQPTWLLWGATVLWTLGFDTVYAMSDKEDDRRIGVNSSALFLVIMPL
;
A
#
# COMPACT_ATOMS: atom_id res chain seq x y z
N MET A 1 -42.16 44.81 21.82
CA MET A 1 -41.91 43.74 20.87
C MET A 1 -41.31 42.57 21.65
N PRO A 2 -41.95 41.38 21.74
CA PRO A 2 -41.42 40.27 22.51
C PRO A 2 -40.32 39.56 21.71
N HIS A 3 -39.18 39.32 22.38
CA HIS A 3 -38.06 38.55 21.87
C HIS A 3 -38.52 37.08 21.63
N ALA A 4 -38.49 36.65 20.39
CA ALA A 4 -38.65 35.26 20.05
C ALA A 4 -37.39 34.47 20.50
N GLN A 5 -37.56 33.62 21.54
CA GLN A 5 -36.56 32.69 21.95
C GLN A 5 -36.38 31.62 20.86
N CYS A 6 -35.17 31.48 20.32
CA CYS A 6 -34.79 30.40 19.44
C CYS A 6 -34.91 29.06 20.20
N PRO A 7 -35.59 28.04 19.67
CA PRO A 7 -35.70 26.77 20.37
C PRO A 7 -34.32 26.09 20.48
N MET A 8 -33.95 25.74 21.72
CA MET A 8 -32.76 24.99 22.02
C MET A 8 -32.81 23.61 21.29
N PRO A 9 -31.72 23.14 20.69
CA PRO A 9 -31.71 21.83 20.06
C PRO A 9 -31.90 20.73 21.12
N ASN A 10 -32.85 19.85 20.84
CA ASN A 10 -33.24 18.72 21.69
C ASN A 10 -32.06 17.75 21.88
N PRO A 11 -31.56 17.48 23.12
CA PRO A 11 -30.38 16.66 23.37
C PRO A 11 -30.63 15.15 23.20
N MET A 12 -31.78 14.72 22.67
CA MET A 12 -32.15 13.30 22.50
C MET A 12 -32.22 12.81 21.06
N LEU A 13 -31.45 13.38 20.16
CA LEU A 13 -31.13 12.70 18.89
C LEU A 13 -29.97 11.73 19.15
N THR A 14 -30.29 10.59 19.76
CA THR A 14 -29.42 9.42 19.70
C THR A 14 -29.18 9.09 18.24
N THR A 15 -27.99 9.37 17.75
CA THR A 15 -27.55 8.87 16.45
C THR A 15 -27.85 7.37 16.38
N PRO A 16 -28.51 6.88 15.31
CA PRO A 16 -28.76 5.44 15.18
C PRO A 16 -27.40 4.74 15.23
N LYS A 17 -27.22 3.86 16.24
CA LYS A 17 -26.09 2.92 16.27
C LYS A 17 -26.24 2.07 15.00
N HIS A 18 -25.48 2.38 13.95
CA HIS A 18 -25.28 1.45 12.86
C HIS A 18 -24.89 0.09 13.47
N PRO A 19 -25.47 -1.03 13.02
CA PRO A 19 -25.08 -2.33 13.47
C PRO A 19 -23.56 -2.42 13.34
N GLN A 20 -22.86 -2.71 14.44
CA GLN A 20 -21.40 -2.77 14.44
C GLN A 20 -21.00 -3.92 13.50
N GLU A 21 -20.36 -3.57 12.38
CA GLU A 21 -19.80 -4.59 11.50
C GLU A 21 -18.90 -5.53 12.29
N PRO A 22 -18.97 -6.85 12.08
CA PRO A 22 -18.06 -7.79 12.72
C PRO A 22 -16.60 -7.38 12.47
N VAL A 23 -15.76 -7.39 13.51
CA VAL A 23 -14.35 -6.97 13.47
C VAL A 23 -13.59 -7.62 12.31
N LEU A 24 -13.92 -8.88 12.00
CA LEU A 24 -13.32 -9.61 10.88
C LEU A 24 -13.54 -8.88 9.53
N PHE A 25 -14.77 -8.41 9.26
CA PHE A 25 -15.05 -7.67 8.02
C PHE A 25 -14.31 -6.34 7.97
N VAL A 26 -14.17 -5.67 9.10
CA VAL A 26 -13.41 -4.43 9.19
C VAL A 26 -11.90 -4.69 8.95
N ILE A 27 -11.35 -5.81 9.43
CA ILE A 27 -9.98 -6.24 9.12
C ILE A 27 -9.82 -6.58 7.63
N ILE A 28 -10.79 -7.26 7.01
CA ILE A 28 -10.79 -7.53 5.57
C ILE A 28 -10.76 -6.21 4.76
N ARG A 29 -11.48 -5.19 5.22
CA ARG A 29 -11.43 -3.84 4.64
C ARG A 29 -10.08 -3.16 4.87
N LEU A 30 -9.50 -3.25 6.05
CA LEU A 30 -8.16 -2.73 6.35
C LEU A 30 -7.11 -3.34 5.43
N LEU A 31 -7.18 -4.64 5.22
CA LEU A 31 -6.33 -5.37 4.30
C LEU A 31 -6.68 -5.12 2.82
N ARG A 32 -7.72 -4.35 2.51
CA ARG A 32 -8.22 -4.05 1.15
C ARG A 32 -8.55 -5.29 0.30
N TRP A 33 -9.00 -6.38 0.93
CA TRP A 33 -9.36 -7.62 0.21
C TRP A 33 -10.59 -7.45 -0.69
N HIS A 34 -11.40 -6.44 -0.45
CA HIS A 34 -12.54 -6.04 -1.27
C HIS A 34 -12.14 -5.22 -2.52
N LYS A 35 -10.86 -4.78 -2.62
CA LYS A 35 -10.30 -4.03 -3.74
C LYS A 35 -8.97 -4.67 -4.16
N PRO A 36 -8.99 -5.77 -4.92
CA PRO A 36 -7.79 -6.57 -5.22
C PRO A 36 -6.83 -5.90 -6.20
N GLU A 37 -7.24 -4.83 -6.88
CA GLU A 37 -6.53 -4.20 -8.00
C GLU A 37 -5.09 -3.85 -7.63
N GLY A 38 -4.88 -3.16 -6.52
CA GLY A 38 -3.54 -2.75 -6.07
C GLY A 38 -2.60 -3.92 -5.79
N ARG A 39 -3.13 -5.07 -5.35
CA ARG A 39 -2.34 -6.28 -5.10
C ARG A 39 -1.97 -6.98 -6.39
N LEU A 40 -2.92 -7.07 -7.34
CA LEU A 40 -2.68 -7.67 -8.64
C LEU A 40 -1.62 -6.88 -9.38
N ILE A 41 -1.68 -5.54 -9.33
CA ILE A 41 -0.69 -4.67 -9.93
C ILE A 41 0.71 -4.90 -9.33
N LEU A 42 0.83 -5.10 -8.01
CA LEU A 42 2.10 -5.45 -7.36
C LEU A 42 2.57 -6.86 -7.74
N MET A 43 1.66 -7.82 -7.84
CA MET A 43 1.97 -9.23 -8.08
C MET A 43 2.40 -9.52 -9.52
N ILE A 44 1.83 -8.83 -10.50
CA ILE A 44 2.10 -9.06 -11.91
C ILE A 44 3.59 -8.93 -12.26
N PRO A 45 4.32 -7.85 -11.92
CA PRO A 45 5.76 -7.74 -12.20
C PRO A 45 6.60 -8.79 -11.49
N ALA A 46 6.23 -9.18 -10.26
CA ALA A 46 6.90 -10.26 -9.54
C ALA A 46 6.75 -11.61 -10.26
N LEU A 47 5.55 -11.91 -10.77
CA LEU A 47 5.31 -13.12 -11.57
C LEU A 47 6.04 -13.04 -12.91
N TRP A 48 6.04 -11.91 -13.61
CA TRP A 48 6.84 -11.74 -14.83
C TRP A 48 8.31 -12.08 -14.57
N ALA A 49 8.87 -11.58 -13.45
CA ALA A 49 10.26 -11.86 -13.10
C ALA A 49 10.52 -13.37 -12.90
N VAL A 50 9.64 -14.08 -12.19
CA VAL A 50 9.76 -15.54 -11.99
C VAL A 50 9.69 -16.30 -13.32
N PHE A 51 8.69 -15.98 -14.15
CA PHE A 51 8.49 -16.70 -15.41
C PHE A 51 9.60 -16.41 -16.43
N LEU A 52 10.03 -15.16 -16.55
CA LEU A 52 11.13 -14.78 -17.45
C LEU A 52 12.45 -15.39 -16.99
N ALA A 53 12.78 -15.33 -15.71
CA ALA A 53 13.99 -15.90 -15.15
C ALA A 53 14.05 -17.43 -15.31
N ALA A 54 12.90 -18.10 -15.26
CA ALA A 54 12.77 -19.56 -15.43
C ALA A 54 12.51 -19.99 -16.89
N SER A 55 12.65 -19.09 -17.87
CA SER A 55 12.38 -19.38 -19.29
C SER A 55 11.00 -20.02 -19.52
N GLY A 56 9.98 -19.53 -18.82
CA GLY A 56 8.58 -19.96 -18.92
C GLY A 56 8.22 -21.20 -18.10
N LYS A 57 9.16 -21.81 -17.37
CA LYS A 57 8.95 -23.04 -16.60
C LYS A 57 9.38 -22.93 -15.14
N PRO A 58 8.79 -22.02 -14.35
CA PRO A 58 9.16 -21.88 -12.94
C PRO A 58 8.69 -23.09 -12.11
N PRO A 59 9.41 -23.43 -11.02
CA PRO A 59 8.92 -24.39 -10.04
C PRO A 59 7.61 -23.90 -9.41
N LEU A 60 6.54 -24.67 -9.48
CA LEU A 60 5.22 -24.31 -8.94
C LEU A 60 5.25 -23.93 -7.46
N PRO A 61 6.00 -24.61 -6.56
CA PRO A 61 6.12 -24.19 -5.17
C PRO A 61 6.68 -22.76 -5.03
N LEU A 62 7.67 -22.39 -5.85
CA LEU A 62 8.24 -21.04 -5.85
C LEU A 62 7.21 -20.00 -6.28
N VAL A 63 6.42 -20.29 -7.32
CA VAL A 63 5.31 -19.41 -7.75
C VAL A 63 4.33 -19.19 -6.59
N GLY A 64 3.98 -20.27 -5.87
CA GLY A 64 3.13 -20.17 -4.67
C GLY A 64 3.73 -19.28 -3.58
N VAL A 65 5.02 -19.43 -3.29
CA VAL A 65 5.74 -18.58 -2.32
C VAL A 65 5.72 -17.11 -2.74
N ILE A 66 5.95 -16.81 -4.02
CA ILE A 66 5.92 -15.43 -4.53
C ILE A 66 4.52 -14.83 -4.45
N ILE A 67 3.48 -15.57 -4.82
CA ILE A 67 2.08 -15.11 -4.71
C ILE A 67 1.73 -14.80 -3.25
N LEU A 68 1.95 -15.76 -2.34
CA LEU A 68 1.61 -15.59 -0.92
C LEU A 68 2.48 -14.50 -0.26
N GLY A 69 3.76 -14.42 -0.62
CA GLY A 69 4.67 -13.37 -0.16
C GLY A 69 4.21 -11.98 -0.59
N THR A 70 3.79 -11.84 -1.84
CA THR A 70 3.24 -10.58 -2.36
C THR A 70 1.95 -10.18 -1.63
N LEU A 71 1.05 -11.13 -1.38
CA LEU A 71 -0.18 -10.89 -0.63
C LEU A 71 0.11 -10.44 0.81
N ALA A 72 1.03 -11.12 1.51
CA ALA A 72 1.44 -10.78 2.87
C ALA A 72 2.11 -9.39 2.92
N THR A 73 3.03 -9.11 1.99
CA THR A 73 3.72 -7.81 1.89
C THR A 73 2.77 -6.68 1.54
N SER A 74 1.82 -6.91 0.62
CA SER A 74 0.77 -5.94 0.30
C SER A 74 -0.10 -5.63 1.52
N ALA A 75 -0.41 -6.63 2.35
CA ALA A 75 -1.14 -6.44 3.59
C ALA A 75 -0.37 -5.53 4.56
N VAL A 76 0.95 -5.77 4.75
CA VAL A 76 1.83 -4.88 5.54
C VAL A 76 1.76 -3.45 5.00
N GLY A 77 1.97 -3.27 3.69
CA GLY A 77 1.95 -1.96 3.05
C GLY A 77 0.64 -1.20 3.26
N CYS A 78 -0.51 -1.88 3.09
CA CYS A 78 -1.83 -1.27 3.33
C CYS A 78 -1.99 -0.79 4.77
N VAL A 79 -1.67 -1.66 5.74
CA VAL A 79 -1.88 -1.35 7.16
C VAL A 79 -0.91 -0.26 7.63
N VAL A 80 0.37 -0.33 7.23
CA VAL A 80 1.38 0.67 7.58
C VAL A 80 1.00 2.03 6.98
N ASN A 81 0.57 2.06 5.72
CA ASN A 81 0.08 3.30 5.10
C ASN A 81 -1.11 3.90 5.88
N ASP A 82 -2.10 3.08 6.23
CA ASP A 82 -3.27 3.57 6.98
C ASP A 82 -2.91 3.99 8.42
N LEU A 83 -1.87 3.42 9.04
CA LEU A 83 -1.33 3.86 10.34
C LEU A 83 -0.64 5.23 10.24
N TRP A 84 0.21 5.45 9.22
CA TRP A 84 0.88 6.71 8.97
C TRP A 84 -0.11 7.83 8.66
N ASP A 85 -1.15 7.52 7.88
CA ASP A 85 -2.10 8.49 7.34
C ASP A 85 -3.37 8.63 8.18
N ARG A 86 -3.44 7.96 9.33
CA ARG A 86 -4.62 7.91 10.18
C ARG A 86 -5.28 9.27 10.46
N ASP A 87 -4.49 10.33 10.55
CA ASP A 87 -4.97 11.68 10.86
C ASP A 87 -5.12 12.56 9.60
N ILE A 88 -4.58 12.13 8.47
CA ILE A 88 -4.69 12.77 7.16
C ILE A 88 -5.90 12.22 6.39
N ASP A 89 -6.06 10.91 6.36
CA ASP A 89 -7.11 10.20 5.62
C ASP A 89 -8.54 10.69 5.89
N PRO A 90 -8.92 11.10 7.12
CA PRO A 90 -10.24 11.69 7.36
C PRO A 90 -10.53 12.98 6.59
N GLN A 91 -9.50 13.67 6.12
CA GLN A 91 -9.59 14.94 5.39
C GLN A 91 -9.68 14.75 3.87
N VAL A 92 -9.48 13.53 3.37
CA VAL A 92 -9.53 13.15 1.96
C VAL A 92 -10.79 12.34 1.70
N GLU A 93 -11.64 12.78 0.76
CA GLU A 93 -12.95 12.18 0.51
C GLU A 93 -12.86 10.67 0.23
N ARG A 94 -11.89 10.24 -0.58
CA ARG A 94 -11.69 8.84 -0.97
C ARG A 94 -11.24 7.92 0.17
N THR A 95 -10.58 8.47 1.20
CA THR A 95 -9.90 7.67 2.25
C THR A 95 -10.52 7.82 3.65
N ARG A 96 -11.42 8.77 3.84
CA ARG A 96 -12.06 9.06 5.14
C ARG A 96 -12.74 7.85 5.80
N ASP A 97 -13.25 6.91 4.98
CA ASP A 97 -13.95 5.72 5.45
C ASP A 97 -13.03 4.51 5.71
N ARG A 98 -11.69 4.70 5.60
CA ARG A 98 -10.73 3.65 5.95
C ARG A 98 -10.86 3.28 7.43
N PRO A 99 -10.70 1.99 7.80
CA PRO A 99 -10.94 1.50 9.17
C PRO A 99 -10.19 2.23 10.27
N LEU A 100 -8.94 2.66 10.02
CA LEU A 100 -8.15 3.40 11.01
C LEU A 100 -8.46 4.90 11.00
N ALA A 101 -8.79 5.48 9.85
CA ALA A 101 -9.19 6.88 9.70
C ALA A 101 -10.54 7.15 10.37
N SER A 102 -11.53 6.31 10.09
CA SER A 102 -12.88 6.36 10.67
C SER A 102 -12.96 5.90 12.13
N ARG A 103 -11.84 5.43 12.72
CA ARG A 103 -11.78 4.88 14.08
C ARG A 103 -12.60 3.59 14.27
N ALA A 104 -13.01 2.91 13.20
CA ALA A 104 -13.69 1.61 13.25
C ALA A 104 -12.77 0.51 13.82
N LEU A 105 -11.44 0.68 13.68
CA LEU A 105 -10.43 -0.16 14.34
C LEU A 105 -9.48 0.69 15.18
N SER A 106 -9.02 0.12 16.29
CA SER A 106 -7.99 0.76 17.10
C SER A 106 -6.61 0.63 16.47
N VAL A 107 -5.70 1.58 16.76
CA VAL A 107 -4.30 1.52 16.35
C VAL A 107 -3.62 0.23 16.78
N LYS A 108 -3.95 -0.27 17.99
CA LYS A 108 -3.40 -1.53 18.50
C LYS A 108 -3.73 -2.71 17.60
N VAL A 109 -4.98 -2.81 17.12
CA VAL A 109 -5.38 -3.85 16.16
C VAL A 109 -4.63 -3.67 14.83
N GLY A 110 -4.51 -2.45 14.32
CA GLY A 110 -3.71 -2.18 13.13
C GLY A 110 -2.27 -2.66 13.27
N ILE A 111 -1.60 -2.34 14.38
CA ILE A 111 -0.22 -2.78 14.65
C ILE A 111 -0.13 -4.31 14.70
N VAL A 112 -1.04 -4.98 15.40
CA VAL A 112 -1.07 -6.45 15.47
C VAL A 112 -1.23 -7.06 14.08
N VAL A 113 -2.15 -6.54 13.27
CA VAL A 113 -2.36 -7.03 11.89
C VAL A 113 -1.11 -6.81 11.03
N ALA A 114 -0.42 -5.66 11.16
CA ALA A 114 0.83 -5.40 10.45
C ALA A 114 1.92 -6.40 10.86
N ILE A 115 2.10 -6.64 12.16
CA ILE A 115 3.10 -7.59 12.69
C ILE A 115 2.80 -9.01 12.20
N VAL A 116 1.56 -9.48 12.29
CA VAL A 116 1.17 -10.82 11.82
C VAL A 116 1.44 -10.95 10.32
N SER A 117 1.07 -9.96 9.51
CA SER A 117 1.33 -9.96 8.08
C SER A 117 2.82 -9.97 7.76
N LEU A 118 3.63 -9.22 8.51
CA LEU A 118 5.10 -9.20 8.36
C LEU A 118 5.72 -10.55 8.75
N LEU A 119 5.25 -11.18 9.82
CA LEU A 119 5.71 -12.52 10.21
C LEU A 119 5.36 -13.56 9.15
N CYS A 120 4.16 -13.51 8.57
CA CYS A 120 3.80 -14.37 7.43
C CYS A 120 4.75 -14.16 6.24
N ALA A 121 5.06 -12.91 5.88
CA ALA A 121 6.02 -12.60 4.83
C ALA A 121 7.43 -13.12 5.17
N ALA A 122 7.88 -12.95 6.42
CA ALA A 122 9.19 -13.44 6.87
C ALA A 122 9.29 -14.97 6.80
N VAL A 123 8.26 -15.70 7.23
CA VAL A 123 8.24 -17.18 7.11
C VAL A 123 8.38 -17.60 5.65
N LEU A 124 7.69 -16.94 4.73
CA LEU A 124 7.80 -17.23 3.30
C LEU A 124 9.19 -16.88 2.73
N ALA A 125 9.82 -15.81 3.24
CA ALA A 125 11.16 -15.42 2.82
C ALA A 125 12.22 -16.48 3.18
N PHE A 126 12.06 -17.26 4.24
CA PHE A 126 12.97 -18.36 4.59
C PHE A 126 12.98 -19.52 3.57
N TYR A 127 11.97 -19.63 2.70
CA TYR A 127 11.97 -20.60 1.60
C TYR A 127 12.77 -20.13 0.39
N LEU A 128 13.22 -18.88 0.39
CA LEU A 128 14.01 -18.31 -0.70
C LEU A 128 15.51 -18.54 -0.50
N ASN A 129 16.29 -18.39 -1.58
CA ASN A 129 17.73 -18.42 -1.47
C ASN A 129 18.27 -17.18 -0.68
N PRO A 130 19.55 -17.23 -0.20
CA PRO A 130 20.10 -16.16 0.63
C PRO A 130 20.04 -14.77 0.00
N LEU A 131 20.28 -14.65 -1.32
CA LEU A 131 20.22 -13.35 -2.00
C LEU A 131 18.80 -12.78 -1.95
N SER A 132 17.80 -13.58 -2.31
CA SER A 132 16.40 -13.15 -2.28
C SER A 132 15.92 -12.86 -0.86
N PHE A 133 16.37 -13.64 0.13
CA PHE A 133 16.08 -13.37 1.53
C PHE A 133 16.60 -11.99 1.97
N TRP A 134 17.85 -11.66 1.66
CA TRP A 134 18.38 -10.36 2.02
C TRP A 134 17.74 -9.20 1.26
N LEU A 135 17.30 -9.43 0.02
CA LEU A 135 16.49 -8.46 -0.70
C LEU A 135 15.12 -8.24 -0.03
N CYS A 136 14.48 -9.30 0.51
CA CYS A 136 13.28 -9.14 1.33
C CYS A 136 13.55 -8.27 2.56
N VAL A 137 14.65 -8.53 3.27
CA VAL A 137 15.05 -7.72 4.44
C VAL A 137 15.29 -6.26 4.04
N ALA A 138 15.97 -6.00 2.92
CA ALA A 138 16.22 -4.66 2.40
C ALA A 138 14.94 -3.92 1.97
N ALA A 139 13.91 -4.63 1.54
CA ALA A 139 12.62 -4.06 1.16
C ALA A 139 11.83 -3.53 2.38
N VAL A 140 11.99 -4.16 3.57
CA VAL A 140 11.20 -3.83 4.77
C VAL A 140 11.30 -2.35 5.14
N PRO A 141 12.47 -1.72 5.32
CA PRO A 141 12.56 -0.31 5.67
C PRO A 141 11.91 0.59 4.61
N VAL A 142 12.04 0.26 3.32
CA VAL A 142 11.43 1.05 2.24
C VAL A 142 9.90 0.98 2.34
N ILE A 143 9.33 -0.22 2.58
CA ILE A 143 7.89 -0.43 2.74
C ILE A 143 7.35 0.28 3.99
N LEU A 144 8.11 0.30 5.08
CA LEU A 144 7.67 0.92 6.33
C LEU A 144 7.75 2.46 6.29
N LEU A 145 8.68 3.02 5.52
CA LEU A 145 8.96 4.45 5.50
C LEU A 145 8.30 5.19 4.32
N TYR A 146 7.94 4.50 3.23
CA TYR A 146 7.40 5.16 2.05
C TYR A 146 6.15 6.03 2.32
N PRO A 147 5.22 5.68 3.25
CA PRO A 147 4.07 6.55 3.48
C PRO A 147 4.46 7.91 4.07
N GLY A 148 5.58 7.95 4.80
CA GLY A 148 6.16 9.20 5.31
C GLY A 148 6.73 10.11 4.22
N ALA A 149 7.07 9.56 3.04
CA ALA A 149 7.70 10.31 1.96
C ALA A 149 6.84 11.49 1.49
N LYS A 150 5.51 11.39 1.52
CA LYS A 150 4.61 12.48 1.13
C LYS A 150 4.70 13.73 2.02
N ARG A 151 5.36 13.63 3.19
CA ARG A 151 5.58 14.77 4.08
C ARG A 151 6.89 15.50 3.80
N VAL A 152 7.85 14.84 3.16
CA VAL A 152 9.23 15.36 3.02
C VAL A 152 9.76 15.33 1.59
N PHE A 153 9.18 14.51 0.71
CA PHE A 153 9.68 14.30 -0.64
C PHE A 153 8.65 14.74 -1.70
N PRO A 154 9.05 15.52 -2.74
CA PRO A 154 8.11 16.09 -3.70
C PRO A 154 7.41 15.06 -4.59
N VAL A 155 8.03 13.90 -4.82
CA VAL A 155 7.50 12.81 -5.66
C VAL A 155 7.44 11.50 -4.86
N PRO A 156 6.56 11.40 -3.83
CA PRO A 156 6.48 10.23 -2.95
C PRO A 156 6.16 8.93 -3.69
N GLN A 157 5.47 9.01 -4.84
CA GLN A 157 5.17 7.90 -5.72
C GLN A 157 6.42 7.19 -6.25
N LEU A 158 7.56 7.90 -6.37
CA LEU A 158 8.83 7.28 -6.74
C LEU A 158 9.33 6.33 -5.64
N VAL A 159 9.19 6.71 -4.38
CA VAL A 159 9.58 5.85 -3.25
C VAL A 159 8.74 4.59 -3.22
N LEU A 160 7.43 4.71 -3.45
CA LEU A 160 6.53 3.56 -3.60
C LEU A 160 6.94 2.68 -4.77
N SER A 161 7.27 3.28 -5.93
CA SER A 161 7.67 2.55 -7.13
C SER A 161 8.94 1.72 -6.90
N ILE A 162 9.92 2.28 -6.17
CA ILE A 162 11.13 1.55 -5.77
C ILE A 162 10.77 0.39 -4.83
N ALA A 163 9.87 0.61 -3.85
CA ALA A 163 9.40 -0.45 -2.97
C ALA A 163 8.76 -1.61 -3.75
N TRP A 164 7.96 -1.30 -4.77
CA TRP A 164 7.36 -2.31 -5.65
C TRP A 164 8.38 -3.00 -6.54
N GLY A 165 9.41 -2.29 -6.98
CA GLY A 165 10.53 -2.85 -7.75
C GLY A 165 11.26 -3.98 -7.03
N PHE A 166 11.29 -4.00 -5.69
CA PHE A 166 11.83 -5.12 -4.92
C PHE A 166 11.15 -6.45 -5.26
N GLY A 167 9.87 -6.44 -5.62
CA GLY A 167 9.17 -7.64 -6.08
C GLY A 167 9.85 -8.30 -7.28
N VAL A 168 10.36 -7.51 -8.23
CA VAL A 168 11.12 -7.99 -9.39
C VAL A 168 12.47 -8.56 -8.97
N LEU A 169 13.23 -7.83 -8.15
CA LEU A 169 14.57 -8.25 -7.70
C LEU A 169 14.50 -9.55 -6.91
N ILE A 170 13.58 -9.65 -5.97
CA ILE A 170 13.35 -10.84 -5.15
C ILE A 170 12.95 -12.03 -6.02
N SER A 171 11.99 -11.85 -6.90
CA SER A 171 11.43 -12.93 -7.72
C SER A 171 12.43 -13.45 -8.75
N TRP A 172 13.18 -12.56 -9.39
CA TRP A 172 14.23 -12.96 -10.35
C TRP A 172 15.35 -13.70 -9.64
N SER A 173 15.89 -13.14 -8.55
CA SER A 173 16.98 -13.78 -7.80
C SER A 173 16.55 -15.08 -7.14
N ALA A 174 15.26 -15.28 -6.84
CA ALA A 174 14.74 -16.53 -6.31
C ALA A 174 14.92 -17.72 -7.31
N VAL A 175 14.95 -17.43 -8.60
CA VAL A 175 15.20 -18.42 -9.65
C VAL A 175 16.69 -18.55 -9.96
N THR A 176 17.37 -17.41 -10.18
CA THR A 176 18.71 -17.38 -10.77
C THR A 176 19.85 -17.29 -9.76
N GLN A 177 19.54 -17.00 -8.51
CA GLN A 177 20.51 -16.67 -7.44
C GLN A 177 21.47 -15.52 -7.81
N ASN A 178 21.07 -14.71 -8.78
CA ASN A 178 21.86 -13.59 -9.29
C ASN A 178 20.95 -12.43 -9.73
N ILE A 179 21.55 -11.23 -9.86
CA ILE A 179 20.93 -10.06 -10.46
C ILE A 179 21.72 -9.71 -11.72
N SER A 180 21.07 -9.82 -12.86
CA SER A 180 21.66 -9.62 -14.18
C SER A 180 21.09 -8.39 -14.89
N GLN A 181 21.62 -8.05 -16.06
CA GLN A 181 21.11 -6.92 -16.84
C GLN A 181 19.59 -7.01 -17.14
N PRO A 182 19.00 -8.16 -17.55
CA PRO A 182 17.56 -8.28 -17.74
C PRO A 182 16.75 -7.98 -16.46
N THR A 183 17.29 -8.34 -15.28
CA THR A 183 16.65 -8.03 -14.00
C THR A 183 16.51 -6.53 -13.81
N TRP A 184 17.59 -5.77 -14.05
CA TRP A 184 17.59 -4.31 -13.92
C TRP A 184 16.68 -3.63 -14.94
N LEU A 185 16.61 -4.16 -16.18
CA LEU A 185 15.69 -3.64 -17.19
C LEU A 185 14.24 -3.85 -16.78
N LEU A 186 13.88 -5.04 -16.30
CA LEU A 186 12.53 -5.31 -15.80
C LEU A 186 12.20 -4.50 -14.55
N TRP A 187 13.16 -4.35 -13.64
CA TRP A 187 13.04 -3.49 -12.46
C TRP A 187 12.77 -2.04 -12.84
N GLY A 188 13.57 -1.47 -13.76
CA GLY A 188 13.40 -0.11 -14.24
C GLY A 188 12.06 0.11 -14.94
N ALA A 189 11.64 -0.83 -15.79
CA ALA A 189 10.33 -0.79 -16.44
C ALA A 189 9.19 -0.81 -15.40
N THR A 190 9.30 -1.65 -14.36
CA THR A 190 8.31 -1.73 -13.27
C THR A 190 8.26 -0.44 -12.46
N VAL A 191 9.41 0.14 -12.12
CA VAL A 191 9.49 1.40 -11.38
C VAL A 191 8.83 2.54 -12.18
N LEU A 192 9.15 2.68 -13.46
CA LEU A 192 8.58 3.73 -14.33
C LEU A 192 7.08 3.53 -14.53
N TRP A 193 6.64 2.29 -14.76
CA TRP A 193 5.22 1.97 -14.91
C TRP A 193 4.43 2.26 -13.65
N THR A 194 4.95 1.83 -12.47
CA THR A 194 4.32 2.08 -11.17
C THR A 194 4.25 3.58 -10.87
N LEU A 195 5.33 4.32 -11.15
CA LEU A 195 5.36 5.77 -10.97
C LEU A 195 4.28 6.46 -11.82
N GLY A 196 4.15 6.09 -13.09
CA GLY A 196 3.13 6.62 -13.98
C GLY A 196 1.72 6.27 -13.50
N PHE A 197 1.49 4.99 -13.19
CA PHE A 197 0.20 4.50 -12.69
C PHE A 197 -0.23 5.22 -11.40
N ASP A 198 0.67 5.29 -10.41
CA ASP A 198 0.34 5.89 -9.11
C ASP A 198 0.24 7.42 -9.19
N THR A 199 0.94 8.06 -10.14
CA THR A 199 0.75 9.49 -10.44
C THR A 199 -0.65 9.75 -11.00
N VAL A 200 -1.13 8.95 -11.95
CA VAL A 200 -2.49 9.07 -12.49
C VAL A 200 -3.51 8.81 -11.38
N TYR A 201 -3.28 7.81 -10.53
CA TYR A 201 -4.15 7.54 -9.40
C TYR A 201 -4.20 8.70 -8.40
N ALA A 202 -3.06 9.37 -8.14
CA ALA A 202 -2.97 10.53 -7.26
C ALA A 202 -3.67 11.79 -7.83
N MET A 203 -3.98 11.82 -9.14
CA MET A 203 -4.72 12.95 -9.72
C MET A 203 -6.13 13.07 -9.14
N SER A 204 -6.73 11.97 -8.68
CA SER A 204 -8.05 11.98 -8.02
C SER A 204 -8.05 12.71 -6.69
N ASP A 205 -6.91 12.76 -6.00
CA ASP A 205 -6.77 13.39 -4.68
C ASP A 205 -6.07 14.76 -4.74
N LYS A 206 -5.75 15.27 -5.96
CA LYS A 206 -4.90 16.46 -6.18
C LYS A 206 -5.38 17.70 -5.43
N GLU A 207 -6.68 17.93 -5.37
CA GLU A 207 -7.28 19.09 -4.68
C GLU A 207 -7.17 18.95 -3.16
N ASP A 208 -7.45 17.76 -2.65
CA ASP A 208 -7.33 17.43 -1.23
C ASP A 208 -5.87 17.50 -0.78
N ASP A 209 -4.92 16.91 -1.54
CA ASP A 209 -3.48 16.96 -1.28
C ASP A 209 -2.97 18.40 -1.18
N ARG A 210 -3.42 19.27 -2.10
CA ARG A 210 -3.06 20.70 -2.08
C ARG A 210 -3.59 21.40 -0.85
N ARG A 211 -4.85 21.12 -0.47
CA ARG A 211 -5.51 21.73 0.69
C ARG A 211 -4.86 21.33 2.01
N ILE A 212 -4.43 20.07 2.11
CA ILE A 212 -3.82 19.50 3.32
C ILE A 212 -2.32 19.82 3.40
N GLY A 213 -1.69 20.16 2.25
CA GLY A 213 -0.27 20.48 2.18
C GLY A 213 0.65 19.27 2.17
N VAL A 214 0.16 18.12 1.62
CA VAL A 214 0.99 16.93 1.39
C VAL A 214 1.56 16.92 -0.03
N ASN A 215 2.75 16.33 -0.18
CA ASN A 215 3.38 16.20 -1.48
C ASN A 215 2.75 15.07 -2.31
N SER A 216 2.69 15.29 -3.62
CA SER A 216 2.19 14.31 -4.59
C SER A 216 2.85 14.53 -5.94
N SER A 217 3.16 13.45 -6.67
CA SER A 217 3.66 13.56 -8.05
C SER A 217 2.64 14.23 -8.96
N ALA A 218 1.34 14.10 -8.70
CA ALA A 218 0.29 14.80 -9.43
C ALA A 218 0.36 16.31 -9.22
N LEU A 219 0.78 16.79 -8.05
CA LEU A 219 1.03 18.20 -7.80
C LEU A 219 2.33 18.68 -8.45
N PHE A 220 3.38 17.85 -8.43
CA PHE A 220 4.72 18.21 -8.90
C PHE A 220 4.85 18.16 -10.43
N LEU A 221 4.35 17.07 -11.07
CA LEU A 221 4.53 16.83 -12.50
C LEU A 221 3.42 17.44 -13.36
N VAL A 222 2.22 17.62 -12.84
CA VAL A 222 1.05 18.16 -13.56
C VAL A 222 0.88 19.68 -13.31
N ILE A 223 1.91 20.37 -12.86
CA ILE A 223 1.95 21.84 -12.80
C ILE A 223 2.16 22.47 -14.19
N MET A 224 2.59 21.69 -15.20
CA MET A 224 2.65 22.20 -16.56
C MET A 224 1.23 22.27 -17.15
N PRO A 225 0.72 23.45 -17.53
CA PRO A 225 -0.49 23.53 -18.33
C PRO A 225 -0.23 22.81 -19.66
N LEU A 226 -1.15 21.90 -20.04
CA LEU A 226 -1.22 21.39 -21.39
C LEU A 226 -1.53 22.52 -22.35
#